data_3577b26ecf05896d9e8f902243173563
#
_entry.id   3577b26ecf05896d9e8f902243173563
#
_cell.length_a   1.000
_cell.length_b   1.000
_cell.length_c   1.000
_cell.angle_alpha   90.00
_cell.angle_beta   90.00
_cell.angle_gamma   90.00
#
_symmetry.space_group_name_H-M   'P 1'
#
loop_
_entity.id
_entity.type
_entity.pdbx_description
1 polymer ?
#
loop_
_entity_poly.entity_id
_entity_poly.type
_entity_poly.pdbx_seq_one_letter_code
_entity_poly.pdbx_strand_id
1 'polypeptide(L)'
;MRKKKITVNIDTTYKYVQLWNGIFDLTNKELSILSSFIDVNNITEEINICSVKNKKQVANMVGIKDYNTLNNYIKRFKDKGALLLRDTTYKLNPFLSPDTDLVEITINR
;
A
#
# COMPACT_ATOMS: atom_id res chain seq x y z
N MET A 1 -28.90 -16.18 -2.30
CA MET A 1 -27.52 -16.12 -1.84
C MET A 1 -27.31 -14.87 -1.02
N ARG A 2 -26.68 -15.01 0.10
CA ARG A 2 -26.51 -13.88 0.99
C ARG A 2 -25.12 -13.29 0.88
N LYS A 3 -25.09 -12.01 0.57
CA LYS A 3 -23.85 -11.26 0.59
C LYS A 3 -23.48 -10.95 2.02
N LYS A 4 -22.41 -11.53 2.47
CA LYS A 4 -21.88 -11.15 3.74
C LYS A 4 -20.90 -10.03 3.50
N LYS A 5 -21.32 -8.84 3.80
CA LYS A 5 -20.43 -7.70 3.81
C LYS A 5 -19.49 -7.90 4.99
N ILE A 6 -18.26 -8.21 4.70
CA ILE A 6 -17.29 -8.14 5.77
C ILE A 6 -17.02 -6.67 6.00
N THR A 7 -17.71 -6.17 6.99
CA THR A 7 -17.28 -4.95 7.58
C THR A 7 -16.12 -5.32 8.49
N VAL A 8 -15.01 -5.68 7.88
CA VAL A 8 -13.79 -5.62 8.66
C VAL A 8 -13.59 -4.16 8.90
N ASN A 9 -13.63 -3.76 10.14
CA ASN A 9 -13.15 -2.45 10.51
C ASN A 9 -11.69 -2.40 10.13
N ILE A 10 -11.47 -2.14 8.85
CA ILE A 10 -10.14 -1.85 8.39
C ILE A 10 -9.91 -0.41 8.78
N ASP A 11 -9.72 -0.20 10.06
CA ASP A 11 -9.44 1.12 10.58
C ASP A 11 -8.08 1.60 10.14
N THR A 12 -7.25 0.67 9.67
CA THR A 12 -5.89 0.99 9.26
C THR A 12 -5.62 0.40 7.88
N THR A 13 -4.90 1.14 7.09
CA THR A 13 -4.41 0.70 5.80
C THR A 13 -3.60 -0.59 5.93
N TYR A 14 -2.88 -0.74 7.04
CA TYR A 14 -2.10 -1.95 7.31
C TYR A 14 -2.98 -3.21 7.27
N LYS A 15 -4.11 -3.18 7.95
CA LYS A 15 -5.03 -4.33 7.97
C LYS A 15 -5.58 -4.63 6.59
N TYR A 16 -5.87 -3.58 5.83
CA TYR A 16 -6.37 -3.74 4.47
C TYR A 16 -5.32 -4.43 3.58
N VAL A 17 -4.08 -3.94 3.60
CA VAL A 17 -3.01 -4.52 2.81
C VAL A 17 -2.73 -5.95 3.27
N GLN A 18 -2.85 -6.21 4.56
CA GLN A 18 -2.65 -7.55 5.12
C GLN A 18 -3.63 -8.58 4.54
N LEU A 19 -4.84 -8.17 4.21
CA LEU A 19 -5.81 -9.06 3.58
C LEU A 19 -5.30 -9.64 2.27
N TRP A 20 -4.49 -8.90 1.55
CA TRP A 20 -3.97 -9.28 0.24
C TRP A 20 -2.57 -9.89 0.30
N ASN A 21 -2.02 -10.04 1.50
CA ASN A 21 -0.63 -10.48 1.65
C ASN A 21 -0.39 -11.89 1.12
N GLY A 22 -1.41 -12.73 1.09
CA GLY A 22 -1.29 -14.06 0.50
C GLY A 22 -0.92 -14.01 -0.98
N ILE A 23 -1.23 -12.91 -1.67
CA ILE A 23 -0.91 -12.71 -3.08
C ILE A 23 0.48 -12.11 -3.25
N PHE A 24 0.83 -11.13 -2.42
CA PHE A 24 2.05 -10.35 -2.60
C PHE A 24 3.22 -10.84 -1.76
N ASP A 25 2.96 -11.64 -0.74
CA ASP A 25 3.99 -12.23 0.12
C ASP A 25 4.96 -11.20 0.72
N LEU A 26 4.38 -10.18 1.34
CA LEU A 26 5.15 -9.13 1.99
C LEU A 26 5.45 -9.51 3.44
N THR A 27 6.64 -9.14 3.92
CA THR A 27 6.96 -9.24 5.34
C THR A 27 6.17 -8.22 6.15
N ASN A 28 6.13 -8.39 7.47
CA ASN A 28 5.45 -7.43 8.34
C ASN A 28 6.04 -6.03 8.21
N LYS A 29 7.36 -5.94 8.08
CA LYS A 29 8.04 -4.66 7.88
C LYS A 29 7.65 -4.03 6.55
N GLU A 30 7.62 -4.83 5.49
CA GLU A 30 7.20 -4.37 4.17
C GLU A 30 5.75 -3.90 4.19
N LEU A 31 4.86 -4.66 4.84
CA LEU A 31 3.46 -4.27 4.99
C LEU A 31 3.32 -2.91 5.66
N SER A 32 4.08 -2.70 6.74
CA SER A 32 4.03 -1.45 7.48
C SER A 32 4.49 -0.27 6.61
N ILE A 33 5.57 -0.44 5.87
CA ILE A 33 6.10 0.61 5.02
C ILE A 33 5.16 0.91 3.85
N LEU A 34 4.64 -0.14 3.20
CA LEU A 34 3.70 0.04 2.10
C LEU A 34 2.44 0.76 2.57
N SER A 35 1.91 0.35 3.72
CA SER A 35 0.72 0.99 4.31
C SER A 35 0.97 2.47 4.58
N SER A 36 2.16 2.82 5.03
CA SER A 36 2.53 4.22 5.24
C SER A 36 2.56 5.01 3.94
N PHE A 37 3.06 4.43 2.85
CA PHE A 37 3.01 5.08 1.54
C PHE A 37 1.57 5.33 1.09
N ILE A 38 0.69 4.36 1.30
CA ILE A 38 -0.72 4.51 0.93
C ILE A 38 -1.36 5.63 1.75
N ASP A 39 -1.15 5.65 3.06
CA ASP A 39 -1.72 6.66 3.93
C ASP A 39 -1.22 8.06 3.55
N VAL A 40 0.08 8.19 3.32
CA VAL A 40 0.65 9.48 2.93
C VAL A 40 0.08 9.92 1.58
N ASN A 41 0.01 9.02 0.62
CA ASN A 41 -0.49 9.39 -0.71
C ASN A 41 -1.98 9.71 -0.73
N ASN A 42 -2.76 9.15 0.17
CA ASN A 42 -4.16 9.53 0.32
C ASN A 42 -4.30 11.01 0.70
N ILE A 43 -3.30 11.57 1.34
CA ILE A 43 -3.28 12.98 1.74
C ILE A 43 -2.63 13.84 0.67
N THR A 44 -1.49 13.41 0.15
CA THR A 44 -0.69 14.22 -0.79
C THR A 44 -1.18 14.16 -2.22
N GLU A 45 -1.84 13.08 -2.59
CA GLU A 45 -2.36 12.85 -3.95
C GLU A 45 -1.28 13.00 -5.03
N GLU A 46 -0.07 12.51 -4.73
CA GLU A 46 1.01 12.52 -5.70
C GLU A 46 0.74 11.51 -6.81
N ILE A 47 1.08 11.88 -8.05
CA ILE A 47 0.98 10.95 -9.18
C ILE A 47 1.88 9.75 -8.97
N ASN A 48 3.10 10.01 -8.48
CA ASN A 48 4.04 8.96 -8.10
C ASN A 48 3.93 8.73 -6.60
N ILE A 49 3.38 7.59 -6.21
CA ILE A 49 3.23 7.25 -4.78
C ILE A 49 4.58 7.22 -4.06
N CYS A 50 5.67 6.97 -4.78
CA CYS A 50 7.03 6.96 -4.25
C CYS A 50 7.80 8.24 -4.57
N SER A 51 7.12 9.36 -4.66
CA SER A 51 7.77 10.67 -4.86
C SER A 51 8.72 10.97 -3.70
N VAL A 52 9.67 11.86 -3.94
CA VAL A 52 10.59 12.29 -2.89
C VAL A 52 9.84 12.84 -1.69
N LYS A 53 8.79 13.61 -1.94
CA LYS A 53 7.94 14.15 -0.88
C LYS A 53 7.35 13.03 -0.03
N ASN A 54 6.76 12.03 -0.67
CA ASN A 54 6.17 10.90 0.03
C ASN A 54 7.22 10.06 0.76
N LYS A 55 8.37 9.82 0.13
CA LYS A 55 9.44 9.07 0.77
C LYS A 55 9.93 9.74 2.05
N LYS A 56 10.07 11.05 2.04
CA LYS A 56 10.47 11.79 3.24
C LYS A 56 9.46 11.64 4.36
N GLN A 57 8.17 11.75 4.04
CA GLN A 57 7.12 11.60 5.04
C GLN A 57 7.05 10.18 5.59
N VAL A 58 7.12 9.19 4.72
CA VAL A 58 7.11 7.79 5.15
C VAL A 58 8.31 7.48 6.02
N ALA A 59 9.50 7.92 5.62
CA ALA A 59 10.71 7.70 6.42
C ALA A 59 10.55 8.28 7.83
N ASN A 60 9.98 9.47 7.93
CA ASN A 60 9.72 10.09 9.22
C ASN A 60 8.74 9.29 10.06
N MET A 61 7.67 8.77 9.43
CA MET A 61 6.65 7.97 10.13
C MET A 61 7.19 6.65 10.67
N VAL A 62 8.07 6.00 9.92
CA VAL A 62 8.59 4.68 10.30
C VAL A 62 9.96 4.76 10.99
N GLY A 63 10.46 5.97 11.25
CA GLY A 63 11.68 6.15 12.02
C GLY A 63 12.97 5.88 11.24
N ILE A 64 12.94 6.05 9.93
CA ILE A 64 14.12 5.90 9.06
C ILE A 64 14.74 7.29 8.83
N LYS A 65 16.02 7.43 9.12
CA LYS A 65 16.70 8.73 8.99
C LYS A 65 16.92 9.14 7.55
N ASP A 66 17.36 8.19 6.72
CA ASP A 66 17.64 8.45 5.31
C ASP A 66 16.55 7.84 4.45
N TYR A 67 15.75 8.69 3.83
CA TYR A 67 14.64 8.23 3.01
C TYR A 67 15.09 7.39 1.80
N ASN A 68 16.36 7.51 1.38
CA ASN A 68 16.88 6.67 0.31
C ASN A 68 16.90 5.18 0.68
N THR A 69 16.92 4.87 1.97
CA THR A 69 16.80 3.48 2.44
C THR A 69 15.49 2.84 1.98
N LEU A 70 14.46 3.64 1.77
CA LEU A 70 13.17 3.14 1.28
C LEU A 70 13.24 2.61 -0.13
N ASN A 71 14.24 2.99 -0.92
CA ASN A 71 14.35 2.54 -2.31
C ASN A 71 14.46 1.02 -2.41
N ASN A 72 15.10 0.37 -1.43
CA ASN A 72 15.18 -1.09 -1.40
C ASN A 72 13.81 -1.72 -1.18
N TYR A 73 12.99 -1.12 -0.32
CA TYR A 73 11.63 -1.59 -0.09
C TYR A 73 10.75 -1.37 -1.33
N ILE A 74 10.88 -0.21 -1.96
CA ILE A 74 10.14 0.11 -3.18
C ILE A 74 10.44 -0.89 -4.28
N LYS A 75 11.71 -1.26 -4.44
CA LYS A 75 12.11 -2.27 -5.42
C LYS A 75 11.43 -3.61 -5.12
N ARG A 76 11.40 -4.01 -3.86
CA ARG A 76 10.73 -5.26 -3.46
C ARG A 76 9.23 -5.20 -3.74
N PHE A 77 8.59 -4.07 -3.45
CA PHE A 77 7.17 -3.91 -3.76
C PHE A 77 6.90 -4.05 -5.25
N LYS A 78 7.77 -3.46 -6.07
CA LYS A 78 7.68 -3.60 -7.52
C LYS A 78 7.86 -5.06 -7.94
N ASP A 79 8.89 -5.71 -7.43
CA ASP A 79 9.21 -7.10 -7.80
C ASP A 79 8.09 -8.06 -7.37
N LYS A 80 7.43 -7.77 -6.27
CA LYS A 80 6.32 -8.59 -5.76
C LYS A 80 4.96 -8.19 -6.33
N GLY A 81 4.91 -7.14 -7.14
CA GLY A 81 3.69 -6.71 -7.81
C GLY A 81 2.79 -5.79 -7.00
N ALA A 82 3.19 -5.41 -5.79
CA ALA A 82 2.41 -4.49 -4.96
C ALA A 82 2.42 -3.07 -5.52
N LEU A 83 3.52 -2.66 -6.14
CA LEU A 83 3.64 -1.42 -6.88
C LEU A 83 3.90 -1.72 -8.35
N LEU A 84 3.34 -0.90 -9.21
CA LEU A 84 3.53 -0.99 -10.64
C LEU A 84 4.36 0.21 -11.09
N LEU A 85 5.41 -0.05 -11.86
CA LEU A 85 6.26 1.01 -12.40
C LEU A 85 5.89 1.23 -13.87
N ARG A 86 5.51 2.46 -14.19
CA ARG A 86 5.29 2.89 -15.58
C ARG A 86 6.14 4.12 -15.83
N ASP A 87 7.08 3.98 -16.76
CA ASP A 87 8.11 4.97 -16.99
C ASP A 87 8.90 5.20 -15.68
N THR A 88 8.84 6.37 -15.10
CA THR A 88 9.50 6.67 -13.83
C THR A 88 8.51 6.82 -12.67
N THR A 89 7.26 6.42 -12.90
CA THR A 89 6.18 6.66 -11.94
C THR A 89 5.72 5.35 -11.32
N TYR A 90 5.76 5.27 -10.00
CA TYR A 90 5.22 4.15 -9.25
C TYR A 90 3.76 4.40 -8.93
N LYS A 91 2.94 3.38 -9.16
CA LYS A 91 1.52 3.39 -8.82
C LYS A 91 1.19 2.17 -7.99
N LEU A 92 0.26 2.34 -7.06
CA LEU A 92 -0.23 1.24 -6.27
C LEU A 92 -0.97 0.26 -7.17
N ASN A 93 -0.75 -1.06 -6.94
CA ASN A 93 -1.56 -2.06 -7.60
C ASN A 93 -3.03 -1.81 -7.24
N PRO A 94 -3.95 -1.78 -8.20
CA PRO A 94 -5.36 -1.45 -7.93
C PRO A 94 -6.02 -2.31 -6.86
N PHE A 95 -5.59 -3.56 -6.69
CA PHE A 95 -6.11 -4.41 -5.61
C PHE A 95 -5.84 -3.85 -4.22
N LEU A 96 -4.82 -3.02 -4.09
CA LEU A 96 -4.41 -2.47 -2.81
C LEU A 96 -4.97 -1.07 -2.55
N SER A 97 -5.78 -0.55 -3.47
CA SER A 97 -6.39 0.76 -3.27
C SER A 97 -7.67 0.63 -2.48
N PRO A 98 -7.71 1.11 -1.23
CA PRO A 98 -8.92 1.01 -0.40
C PRO A 98 -10.04 1.95 -0.86
N ASP A 99 -9.75 2.87 -1.78
CA ASP A 99 -10.70 3.88 -2.22
C ASP A 99 -11.45 3.49 -3.48
N THR A 100 -11.22 2.31 -4.02
CA THR A 100 -11.89 1.90 -5.24
C THR A 100 -13.13 1.07 -4.90
N ASP A 101 -14.20 1.32 -5.64
CA ASP A 101 -15.43 0.54 -5.53
C ASP A 101 -15.19 -0.96 -5.81
N LEU A 102 -14.10 -1.25 -6.49
CA LEU A 102 -13.70 -2.62 -6.77
C LEU A 102 -13.34 -3.40 -5.51
N VAL A 103 -13.14 -2.69 -4.42
CA VAL A 103 -12.68 -3.28 -3.18
C VAL A 103 -13.81 -3.38 -2.16
N GLU A 104 -15.03 -3.36 -2.61
CA GLU A 104 -16.09 -3.85 -1.77
C GLU A 104 -15.88 -5.34 -1.60
N ILE A 105 -15.22 -5.69 -0.54
CA ILE A 105 -15.05 -7.08 -0.23
C ILE A 105 -16.37 -7.61 0.22
N THR A 106 -17.06 -8.16 -0.71
CA THR A 106 -18.27 -8.87 -0.42
C THR A 106 -17.92 -10.33 -0.43
N ILE A 107 -17.88 -10.94 0.72
CA ILE A 107 -17.73 -12.37 0.78
C ILE A 107 -19.11 -12.98 0.73
N ASN A 108 -19.34 -13.68 -0.32
CA ASN A 108 -20.55 -14.47 -0.46
C ASN A 108 -20.35 -15.79 0.29
N ARG A 109 -21.24 -16.05 1.20
CA ARG A 109 -21.28 -17.32 1.91
C ARG A 109 -22.41 -18.17 1.41
#